data_a19f37a7378fc5e79fa42925722b11bf
#
_entry.id   a19f37a7378fc5e79fa42925722b11bf
#
_cell.length_a   1.000
_cell.length_b   1.000
_cell.length_c   1.000
_cell.angle_alpha   90.00
_cell.angle_beta   90.00
_cell.angle_gamma   90.00
#
_symmetry.space_group_name_H-M   'P 1'
#
loop_
_entity.id
_entity.type
_entity.pdbx_description
1 polymer ?
#
loop_
_entity_poly.entity_id
_entity_poly.type
_entity_poly.pdbx_seq_one_letter_code
_entity_poly.pdbx_strand_id
1 'polypeptide(L)'
;MPKDGVTGVVHLSPEEGERLRGVAAGIGGTAEDLTRPELLDARVTGDVALVHSWEMVTAVDGPGTRMTLFLTGCPLRCQYCHNPDTMEMRTGTLERVEDVVKRITRYKRVFQVTGGGLTISGGEPLFQIAFTRRVLAEVHAAGIHTAIDTSGFLGARLSDEDLENIDLVLLDVKSGDEKTYREVTGQPLQPTLDFGARLAALDKPVWVRFVLVPGLTDDPENVARVADIVAGWPNVQRVEVLPFHNMGADKWRELGIRYNLENTKPPTSRSLKETRQAFRDRGIDTY
;
A
#
# COMPACT_ATOMS: atom_id res chain seq x y z
N MET A 1 -30.38 -7.22 -20.52
CA MET A 1 -30.85 -6.24 -19.53
C MET A 1 -29.65 -5.70 -18.83
N PRO A 2 -29.35 -4.39 -18.89
CA PRO A 2 -28.21 -3.82 -18.20
C PRO A 2 -28.49 -3.78 -16.70
N LYS A 3 -27.56 -4.25 -15.89
CA LYS A 3 -27.59 -4.13 -14.44
C LYS A 3 -27.20 -2.69 -14.10
N ASP A 4 -28.05 -2.05 -13.32
CA ASP A 4 -28.00 -0.66 -12.94
C ASP A 4 -26.66 -0.26 -12.34
N GLY A 5 -26.17 0.90 -12.82
CA GLY A 5 -24.88 1.44 -12.42
C GLY A 5 -24.85 1.84 -10.95
N VAL A 6 -23.88 1.32 -10.24
CA VAL A 6 -23.55 1.75 -8.89
C VAL A 6 -22.83 3.09 -8.98
N THR A 7 -23.57 4.16 -8.79
CA THR A 7 -23.02 5.51 -8.63
C THR A 7 -22.46 5.67 -7.21
N GLY A 8 -21.24 5.84 -7.10
CA GLY A 8 -20.24 6.38 -6.16
C GLY A 8 -20.55 6.73 -4.71
N VAL A 9 -21.66 6.31 -4.14
CA VAL A 9 -21.95 6.42 -2.71
C VAL A 9 -22.46 5.07 -2.27
N VAL A 10 -21.81 4.44 -1.31
CA VAL A 10 -22.34 3.24 -0.68
C VAL A 10 -23.57 3.69 0.11
N HIS A 11 -24.74 3.63 -0.54
CA HIS A 11 -26.01 3.64 0.14
C HIS A 11 -26.28 2.20 0.54
N LEU A 12 -25.84 1.82 1.73
CA LEU A 12 -26.31 0.57 2.34
C LEU A 12 -27.81 0.76 2.62
N SER A 13 -28.63 -0.15 2.15
CA SER A 13 -30.00 -0.24 2.62
C SER A 13 -29.99 -0.60 4.11
N PRO A 14 -31.06 -0.31 4.87
CA PRO A 14 -31.16 -0.73 6.26
C PRO A 14 -30.96 -2.25 6.45
N GLU A 15 -31.36 -3.07 5.45
CA GLU A 15 -31.18 -4.53 5.45
C GLU A 15 -29.73 -4.94 5.17
N GLU A 16 -28.99 -4.21 4.34
CA GLU A 16 -27.57 -4.44 4.10
C GLU A 16 -26.74 -4.02 5.32
N GLY A 17 -27.11 -2.94 6.01
CA GLY A 17 -26.55 -2.57 7.29
C GLY A 17 -26.77 -3.66 8.36
N GLU A 18 -27.94 -4.29 8.40
CA GLU A 18 -28.23 -5.42 9.30
C GLU A 18 -27.41 -6.68 8.96
N ARG A 19 -27.22 -7.01 7.67
CA ARG A 19 -26.37 -8.13 7.25
C ARG A 19 -24.91 -7.92 7.62
N LEU A 20 -24.39 -6.71 7.49
CA LEU A 20 -23.03 -6.37 7.89
C LEU A 20 -22.84 -6.40 9.42
N ARG A 21 -23.86 -6.04 10.20
CA ARG A 21 -23.85 -6.20 11.66
C ARG A 21 -23.63 -7.66 12.08
N GLY A 22 -24.18 -8.62 11.34
CA GLY A 22 -24.01 -10.05 11.60
C GLY A 22 -22.60 -10.58 11.35
N VAL A 23 -21.86 -10.01 10.43
CA VAL A 23 -20.49 -10.44 10.06
C VAL A 23 -19.43 -9.82 10.97
N ALA A 24 -19.66 -8.60 11.46
CA ALA A 24 -18.77 -7.90 12.38
C ALA A 24 -19.00 -8.21 13.86
N ALA A 25 -20.04 -8.98 14.19
CA ALA A 25 -20.52 -9.26 15.56
C ALA A 25 -19.56 -10.09 16.46
N GLY A 26 -18.26 -10.00 16.22
CA GLY A 26 -17.28 -10.72 17.04
C GLY A 26 -16.51 -9.87 18.05
N ILE A 27 -16.42 -8.53 17.89
CA ILE A 27 -15.53 -7.71 18.72
C ILE A 27 -16.01 -6.25 18.75
N GLY A 28 -16.72 -5.85 19.83
CA GLY A 28 -17.00 -4.45 20.14
C GLY A 28 -17.99 -3.74 19.19
N GLY A 29 -18.62 -2.64 19.61
CA GLY A 29 -19.58 -1.89 18.80
C GLY A 29 -19.04 -1.57 17.41
N THR A 30 -19.81 -1.90 16.38
CA THR A 30 -19.40 -1.72 14.99
C THR A 30 -19.44 -0.23 14.63
N ALA A 31 -18.57 0.22 13.75
CA ALA A 31 -18.62 1.58 13.22
C ALA A 31 -19.93 1.88 12.44
N GLU A 32 -20.78 0.89 12.28
CA GLU A 32 -22.09 0.91 11.63
C GLU A 32 -23.17 1.63 12.45
N ASP A 33 -22.94 1.85 13.76
CA ASP A 33 -23.84 2.58 14.61
C ASP A 33 -23.74 4.12 14.45
N LEU A 34 -22.82 4.60 13.61
CA LEU A 34 -22.59 6.02 13.37
C LEU A 34 -23.59 6.59 12.37
N THR A 35 -24.19 7.73 12.71
CA THR A 35 -24.91 8.54 11.73
C THR A 35 -23.95 9.09 10.66
N ARG A 36 -24.49 9.54 9.53
CA ARG A 36 -23.66 10.11 8.45
C ARG A 36 -22.74 11.27 8.87
N PRO A 37 -23.18 12.25 9.69
CA PRO A 37 -22.29 13.28 10.24
C PRO A 37 -21.20 12.71 11.14
N GLU A 38 -21.54 11.81 12.05
CA GLU A 38 -20.59 11.16 12.95
C GLU A 38 -19.55 10.33 12.18
N LEU A 39 -19.96 9.65 11.12
CA LEU A 39 -19.05 8.92 10.24
C LEU A 39 -18.06 9.85 9.52
N LEU A 40 -18.52 11.01 9.06
CA LEU A 40 -17.63 11.99 8.42
C LEU A 40 -16.63 12.54 9.43
N ASP A 41 -17.07 12.88 10.62
CA ASP A 41 -16.20 13.35 11.71
C ASP A 41 -15.19 12.28 12.12
N ALA A 42 -15.64 11.05 12.34
CA ALA A 42 -14.79 9.92 12.70
C ALA A 42 -13.73 9.58 11.62
N ARG A 43 -14.02 9.82 10.35
CA ARG A 43 -13.02 9.72 9.28
C ARG A 43 -12.00 10.85 9.30
N VAL A 44 -12.44 12.07 9.61
CA VAL A 44 -11.56 13.24 9.70
C VAL A 44 -10.63 13.11 10.91
N THR A 45 -11.15 12.65 12.05
CA THR A 45 -10.36 12.40 13.27
C THR A 45 -9.51 11.13 13.18
N GLY A 46 -9.82 10.22 12.24
CA GLY A 46 -9.14 8.96 12.08
C GLY A 46 -9.62 7.87 13.04
N ASP A 47 -10.79 8.02 13.65
CA ASP A 47 -11.39 7.00 14.52
C ASP A 47 -11.83 5.77 13.75
N VAL A 48 -12.15 5.94 12.45
CA VAL A 48 -12.56 4.86 11.56
C VAL A 48 -11.89 4.97 10.20
N ALA A 49 -11.72 3.82 9.53
CA ALA A 49 -11.32 3.73 8.14
C ALA A 49 -12.09 2.64 7.40
N LEU A 50 -12.10 2.76 6.09
CA LEU A 50 -12.57 1.70 5.21
C LEU A 50 -11.43 0.74 4.93
N VAL A 51 -11.49 -0.43 5.55
CA VAL A 51 -10.51 -1.52 5.42
C VAL A 51 -10.96 -2.48 4.33
N HIS A 52 -10.09 -2.72 3.34
CA HIS A 52 -10.37 -3.67 2.26
C HIS A 52 -10.27 -5.12 2.75
N SER A 53 -9.12 -5.46 3.32
CA SER A 53 -8.83 -6.83 3.75
C SER A 53 -7.65 -6.89 4.71
N TRP A 54 -7.42 -8.09 5.23
CA TRP A 54 -6.31 -8.44 6.10
C TRP A 54 -5.58 -9.66 5.56
N GLU A 55 -4.27 -9.64 5.62
CA GLU A 55 -3.45 -10.84 5.50
C GLU A 55 -2.71 -11.10 6.80
N MET A 56 -2.88 -12.32 7.33
CA MET A 56 -2.47 -12.63 8.69
C MET A 56 -1.03 -13.12 8.82
N VAL A 57 -0.44 -13.60 7.74
CA VAL A 57 0.91 -14.16 7.74
C VAL A 57 1.52 -13.92 6.37
N THR A 58 2.14 -12.75 6.19
CA THR A 58 2.92 -12.48 4.98
C THR A 58 4.41 -12.52 5.30
N ALA A 59 5.21 -12.92 4.34
CA ALA A 59 6.67 -12.88 4.41
C ALA A 59 7.26 -11.94 3.34
N VAL A 60 6.41 -11.22 2.62
CA VAL A 60 6.79 -10.36 1.48
C VAL A 60 6.55 -8.87 1.73
N ASP A 61 5.85 -8.53 2.81
CA ASP A 61 5.47 -7.14 3.11
C ASP A 61 6.33 -6.52 4.23
N GLY A 62 7.60 -6.89 4.28
CA GLY A 62 8.56 -6.40 5.27
C GLY A 62 9.26 -7.54 6.03
N PRO A 63 10.05 -7.24 7.07
CA PRO A 63 10.82 -8.24 7.80
C PRO A 63 9.94 -9.14 8.66
N GLY A 64 10.37 -10.40 8.82
CA GLY A 64 9.72 -11.39 9.67
C GLY A 64 8.30 -11.77 9.22
N THR A 65 7.50 -12.25 10.15
CA THR A 65 6.08 -12.53 9.89
C THR A 65 5.26 -11.27 10.07
N ARG A 66 4.54 -10.85 9.03
CA ARG A 66 3.75 -9.60 9.05
C ARG A 66 2.25 -9.90 9.11
N MET A 67 1.54 -9.02 9.81
CA MET A 67 0.12 -8.81 9.56
C MET A 67 0.00 -7.60 8.65
N THR A 68 -0.64 -7.77 7.48
CA THR A 68 -0.82 -6.68 6.52
C THR A 68 -2.27 -6.23 6.50
N LEU A 69 -2.47 -4.93 6.75
CA LEU A 69 -3.75 -4.25 6.69
C LEU A 69 -3.87 -3.51 5.36
N PHE A 70 -4.83 -3.91 4.52
CA PHE A 70 -5.08 -3.26 3.24
C PHE A 70 -6.21 -2.25 3.36
N LEU A 71 -5.89 -0.97 3.13
CA LEU A 71 -6.87 0.12 3.11
C LEU A 71 -7.41 0.37 1.70
N THR A 72 -8.60 0.97 1.59
CA THR A 72 -9.16 1.44 0.32
C THR A 72 -8.81 2.90 0.06
N GLY A 73 -8.91 3.31 -1.19
CA GLY A 73 -8.57 4.64 -1.67
C GLY A 73 -7.12 4.75 -2.13
N CYS A 74 -6.95 5.14 -3.40
CA CYS A 74 -5.64 5.38 -4.00
C CYS A 74 -5.73 6.49 -5.03
N PRO A 75 -4.84 7.49 -5.03
CA PRO A 75 -4.82 8.53 -6.04
C PRO A 75 -4.19 8.08 -7.35
N LEU A 76 -3.45 6.96 -7.35
CA LEU A 76 -2.80 6.38 -8.52
C LEU A 76 -3.76 5.46 -9.28
N ARG A 77 -3.47 5.26 -10.57
CA ARG A 77 -4.17 4.35 -11.48
C ARG A 77 -3.18 3.42 -12.16
N CYS A 78 -2.37 2.73 -11.35
CA CYS A 78 -1.30 1.88 -11.85
C CYS A 78 -1.83 0.81 -12.80
N GLN A 79 -1.27 0.74 -14.01
CA GLN A 79 -1.72 -0.20 -15.04
C GLN A 79 -1.57 -1.67 -14.63
N TYR A 80 -0.63 -1.97 -13.73
CA TYR A 80 -0.37 -3.33 -13.21
C TYR A 80 -0.92 -3.57 -11.80
N CYS A 81 -1.88 -2.78 -11.35
CA CYS A 81 -2.41 -2.93 -9.99
C CYS A 81 -3.04 -4.32 -9.78
N HIS A 82 -2.61 -5.02 -8.74
CA HIS A 82 -3.20 -6.32 -8.37
C HIS A 82 -4.52 -6.17 -7.61
N ASN A 83 -4.74 -5.01 -7.01
CA ASN A 83 -5.93 -4.71 -6.22
C ASN A 83 -6.67 -3.48 -6.77
N PRO A 84 -7.12 -3.47 -8.04
CA PRO A 84 -7.83 -2.31 -8.60
C PRO A 84 -9.13 -1.99 -7.86
N ASP A 85 -9.68 -2.97 -7.14
CA ASP A 85 -10.83 -2.85 -6.24
C ASP A 85 -10.54 -1.95 -5.02
N THR A 86 -9.28 -1.70 -4.68
CA THR A 86 -8.89 -0.75 -3.63
C THR A 86 -8.72 0.69 -4.12
N MET A 87 -8.72 0.94 -5.42
CA MET A 87 -8.48 2.29 -5.98
C MET A 87 -9.53 3.31 -5.53
N GLU A 88 -10.77 2.88 -5.37
CA GLU A 88 -11.86 3.71 -4.91
C GLU A 88 -12.33 3.27 -3.52
N MET A 89 -12.84 4.21 -2.73
CA MET A 89 -13.37 3.92 -1.39
C MET A 89 -14.82 3.38 -1.48
N ARG A 90 -14.97 2.25 -2.19
CA ARG A 90 -16.30 1.62 -2.42
C ARG A 90 -16.43 0.22 -1.81
N THR A 91 -15.31 -0.45 -1.63
CA THR A 91 -15.26 -1.83 -1.13
C THR A 91 -14.58 -1.87 0.23
N GLY A 92 -14.92 -2.86 1.05
CA GLY A 92 -14.31 -3.06 2.36
C GLY A 92 -15.29 -2.91 3.52
N THR A 93 -14.76 -3.02 4.72
CA THR A 93 -15.48 -2.93 5.99
C THR A 93 -15.04 -1.69 6.75
N LEU A 94 -15.97 -0.98 7.36
CA LEU A 94 -15.66 0.15 8.22
C LEU A 94 -15.14 -0.39 9.56
N GLU A 95 -13.87 -0.12 9.88
CA GLU A 95 -13.26 -0.59 11.13
C GLU A 95 -12.81 0.59 12.01
N ARG A 96 -12.91 0.42 13.34
CA ARG A 96 -12.43 1.38 14.34
C ARG A 96 -10.96 1.17 14.65
N VAL A 97 -10.23 2.24 14.94
CA VAL A 97 -8.82 2.17 15.36
C VAL A 97 -8.62 1.17 16.51
N GLU A 98 -9.47 1.27 17.54
CA GLU A 98 -9.33 0.43 18.74
C GLU A 98 -9.45 -1.06 18.43
N ASP A 99 -10.38 -1.45 17.54
CA ASP A 99 -10.59 -2.84 17.15
C ASP A 99 -9.42 -3.35 16.30
N VAL A 100 -8.91 -2.51 15.40
CA VAL A 100 -7.73 -2.79 14.59
C VAL A 100 -6.50 -3.01 15.47
N VAL A 101 -6.22 -2.07 16.38
CA VAL A 101 -5.08 -2.17 17.31
C VAL A 101 -5.22 -3.37 18.23
N LYS A 102 -6.41 -3.64 18.77
CA LYS A 102 -6.69 -4.81 19.59
C LYS A 102 -6.45 -6.12 18.82
N ARG A 103 -6.82 -6.19 17.54
CA ARG A 103 -6.56 -7.34 16.68
C ARG A 103 -5.05 -7.56 16.51
N ILE A 104 -4.30 -6.51 16.18
CA ILE A 104 -2.86 -6.57 15.95
C ILE A 104 -2.11 -6.98 17.23
N THR A 105 -2.44 -6.38 18.37
CA THR A 105 -1.73 -6.61 19.64
C THR A 105 -1.86 -8.05 20.16
N ARG A 106 -2.89 -8.81 19.77
CA ARG A 106 -3.01 -10.25 20.08
C ARG A 106 -1.86 -11.08 19.52
N TYR A 107 -1.23 -10.62 18.45
CA TYR A 107 -0.14 -11.32 17.77
C TYR A 107 1.25 -10.81 18.18
N LYS A 108 1.32 -9.88 19.15
CA LYS A 108 2.60 -9.28 19.60
C LYS A 108 3.69 -10.30 19.86
N ARG A 109 3.38 -11.43 20.53
CA ARG A 109 4.36 -12.49 20.81
C ARG A 109 4.90 -13.15 19.54
N VAL A 110 4.04 -13.37 18.54
CA VAL A 110 4.46 -13.92 17.24
C VAL A 110 5.42 -12.96 16.57
N PHE A 111 5.08 -11.67 16.52
CA PHE A 111 5.95 -10.63 15.94
C PHE A 111 7.29 -10.53 16.62
N GLN A 112 7.32 -10.57 17.95
CA GLN A 112 8.58 -10.54 18.73
C GLN A 112 9.50 -11.74 18.43
N VAL A 113 8.93 -12.94 18.28
CA VAL A 113 9.71 -14.16 17.99
C VAL A 113 10.22 -14.18 16.55
N THR A 114 9.45 -13.65 15.62
CA THR A 114 9.76 -13.71 14.18
C THR A 114 10.49 -12.47 13.67
N GLY A 115 10.66 -11.42 14.49
CA GLY A 115 11.13 -10.11 14.03
C GLY A 115 10.14 -9.42 13.09
N GLY A 116 8.85 -9.76 13.20
CA GLY A 116 7.78 -9.26 12.34
C GLY A 116 7.00 -8.08 12.94
N GLY A 117 5.81 -7.80 12.41
CA GLY A 117 4.97 -6.71 12.89
C GLY A 117 3.78 -6.39 12.00
N LEU A 118 3.35 -5.13 12.03
CA LEU A 118 2.29 -4.60 11.18
C LEU A 118 2.88 -3.98 9.91
N THR A 119 2.22 -4.22 8.76
CA THR A 119 2.36 -3.41 7.55
C THR A 119 0.99 -2.83 7.18
N ILE A 120 0.91 -1.54 6.92
CA ILE A 120 -0.28 -0.93 6.33
C ILE A 120 -0.01 -0.70 4.85
N SER A 121 -0.88 -1.24 4.01
CA SER A 121 -0.81 -1.25 2.55
C SER A 121 -2.22 -1.03 1.95
N GLY A 122 -2.50 -1.55 0.76
CA GLY A 122 -3.82 -1.58 0.14
C GLY A 122 -3.90 -0.78 -1.14
N GLY A 123 -4.73 0.26 -1.17
CA GLY A 123 -4.68 1.28 -2.21
C GLY A 123 -3.46 2.17 -1.99
N GLU A 124 -3.61 3.21 -1.19
CA GLU A 124 -2.52 4.05 -0.68
C GLU A 124 -2.81 4.34 0.80
N PRO A 125 -1.99 3.89 1.75
CA PRO A 125 -2.23 4.09 3.19
C PRO A 125 -2.42 5.56 3.57
N LEU A 126 -1.68 6.45 2.91
CA LEU A 126 -1.72 7.88 3.18
C LEU A 126 -2.96 8.57 2.60
N PHE A 127 -3.83 7.83 1.90
CA PHE A 127 -5.13 8.33 1.48
C PHE A 127 -6.08 8.49 2.68
N GLN A 128 -6.06 7.54 3.63
CA GLN A 128 -6.77 7.57 4.90
C GLN A 128 -5.82 7.93 6.05
N ILE A 129 -5.05 9.00 5.90
CA ILE A 129 -3.89 9.34 6.74
C ILE A 129 -4.21 9.48 8.22
N ALA A 130 -5.35 10.07 8.60
CA ALA A 130 -5.69 10.29 10.01
C ALA A 130 -5.80 8.95 10.77
N PHE A 131 -6.43 7.95 10.15
CA PHE A 131 -6.51 6.60 10.69
C PHE A 131 -5.14 5.91 10.70
N THR A 132 -4.40 6.00 9.59
CA THR A 132 -3.07 5.38 9.44
C THR A 132 -2.11 5.85 10.54
N ARG A 133 -2.06 7.16 10.83
CA ARG A 133 -1.25 7.74 11.91
C ARG A 133 -1.57 7.13 13.27
N ARG A 134 -2.86 7.06 13.60
CA ARG A 134 -3.30 6.55 14.91
C ARG A 134 -2.96 5.09 15.07
N VAL A 135 -3.26 4.26 14.08
CA VAL A 135 -2.91 2.82 14.14
C VAL A 135 -1.41 2.64 14.29
N LEU A 136 -0.59 3.35 13.51
CA LEU A 136 0.86 3.27 13.60
C LEU A 136 1.36 3.69 14.99
N ALA A 137 0.90 4.84 15.49
CA ALA A 137 1.32 5.33 16.81
C ALA A 137 0.96 4.36 17.95
N GLU A 138 -0.27 3.84 17.98
CA GLU A 138 -0.71 2.93 19.02
C GLU A 138 -0.01 1.55 18.94
N VAL A 139 0.21 1.05 17.73
CA VAL A 139 0.92 -0.23 17.51
C VAL A 139 2.40 -0.10 17.84
N HIS A 140 3.04 1.00 17.42
CA HIS A 140 4.43 1.30 17.76
C HIS A 140 4.62 1.48 19.27
N ALA A 141 3.74 2.23 19.94
CA ALA A 141 3.75 2.38 21.39
C ALA A 141 3.54 1.05 22.13
N ALA A 142 2.86 0.08 21.52
CA ALA A 142 2.76 -1.27 22.03
C ALA A 142 4.05 -2.10 21.85
N GLY A 143 5.11 -1.56 21.26
CA GLY A 143 6.38 -2.23 20.98
C GLY A 143 6.28 -3.30 19.90
N ILE A 144 5.48 -3.03 18.86
CA ILE A 144 5.35 -3.86 17.66
C ILE A 144 5.95 -3.07 16.50
N HIS A 145 6.83 -3.71 15.73
CA HIS A 145 7.44 -3.11 14.55
C HIS A 145 6.39 -2.72 13.50
N THR A 146 6.46 -1.50 13.00
CA THR A 146 5.52 -0.91 12.07
C THR A 146 6.15 -0.64 10.71
N ALA A 147 5.39 -0.88 9.65
CA ALA A 147 5.78 -0.52 8.29
C ALA A 147 4.61 0.07 7.52
N ILE A 148 4.90 0.90 6.54
CA ILE A 148 3.96 1.33 5.51
C ILE A 148 4.47 0.89 4.14
N ASP A 149 3.54 0.45 3.28
CA ASP A 149 3.78 0.14 1.88
C ASP A 149 3.07 1.20 1.05
N THR A 150 3.82 2.11 0.45
CA THR A 150 3.33 3.35 -0.14
C THR A 150 4.02 3.71 -1.44
N SER A 151 3.28 4.35 -2.33
CA SER A 151 3.85 5.00 -3.51
C SER A 151 4.69 6.25 -3.20
N GLY A 152 4.60 6.76 -1.97
CA GLY A 152 5.21 8.03 -1.59
C GLY A 152 4.50 9.27 -2.14
N PHE A 153 3.53 9.11 -3.05
CA PHE A 153 2.85 10.24 -3.69
C PHE A 153 2.18 11.20 -2.70
N LEU A 154 1.67 10.68 -1.60
CA LEU A 154 1.07 11.46 -0.51
C LEU A 154 2.02 11.66 0.67
N GLY A 155 3.32 11.38 0.52
CA GLY A 155 4.32 11.44 1.59
C GLY A 155 4.43 12.77 2.30
N ALA A 156 4.15 13.87 1.61
CA ALA A 156 4.10 15.22 2.20
C ALA A 156 3.03 15.38 3.29
N ARG A 157 2.07 14.46 3.38
CA ARG A 157 1.03 14.47 4.43
C ARG A 157 1.54 13.97 5.79
N LEU A 158 2.61 13.16 5.82
CA LEU A 158 3.23 12.73 7.08
C LEU A 158 4.07 13.86 7.65
N SER A 159 3.95 14.13 8.94
CA SER A 159 4.91 14.96 9.67
C SER A 159 6.17 14.15 10.02
N ASP A 160 7.22 14.79 10.53
CA ASP A 160 8.41 14.08 11.01
C ASP A 160 8.07 13.26 12.27
N GLU A 161 7.18 13.79 13.13
CA GLU A 161 6.64 13.08 14.29
C GLU A 161 5.85 11.80 13.89
N ASP A 162 5.05 11.87 12.82
CA ASP A 162 4.38 10.67 12.30
C ASP A 162 5.40 9.60 11.86
N LEU A 163 6.50 10.04 11.25
CA LEU A 163 7.57 9.14 10.79
C LEU A 163 8.32 8.46 11.94
N GLU A 164 8.32 9.02 13.15
CA GLU A 164 8.90 8.36 14.34
C GLU A 164 8.18 7.04 14.67
N ASN A 165 6.88 6.95 14.36
CA ASN A 165 6.05 5.76 14.58
C ASN A 165 6.12 4.73 13.44
N ILE A 166 7.03 4.90 12.48
CA ILE A 166 7.23 4.02 11.33
C ILE A 166 8.67 3.49 11.36
N ASP A 167 8.85 2.20 11.57
CA ASP A 167 10.17 1.58 11.61
C ASP A 167 10.74 1.30 10.22
N LEU A 168 9.88 1.08 9.22
CA LEU A 168 10.26 0.78 7.84
C LEU A 168 9.28 1.36 6.84
N VAL A 169 9.78 1.96 5.78
CA VAL A 169 8.98 2.34 4.62
C VAL A 169 9.29 1.40 3.45
N LEU A 170 8.27 0.70 2.94
CA LEU A 170 8.31 0.01 1.66
C LEU A 170 7.89 1.05 0.62
N LEU A 171 8.86 1.58 -0.14
CA LEU A 171 8.63 2.67 -1.08
C LEU A 171 8.60 2.16 -2.51
N ASP A 172 7.45 2.28 -3.15
CA ASP A 172 7.28 1.94 -4.55
C ASP A 172 7.85 3.05 -5.47
N VAL A 173 9.00 2.81 -6.08
CA VAL A 173 9.53 3.65 -7.16
C VAL A 173 9.14 3.02 -8.50
N LYS A 174 8.03 3.48 -9.07
CA LYS A 174 7.39 2.78 -10.20
C LYS A 174 8.06 3.05 -11.56
N SER A 175 8.87 4.09 -11.66
CA SER A 175 9.71 4.43 -12.82
C SER A 175 10.72 5.51 -12.40
N GLY A 176 11.85 5.60 -13.10
CA GLY A 176 12.82 6.69 -12.99
C GLY A 176 12.63 7.80 -14.04
N ASP A 177 11.67 7.63 -14.93
CA ASP A 177 11.32 8.56 -15.99
C ASP A 177 9.91 9.14 -15.77
N GLU A 178 9.79 10.48 -15.84
CA GLU A 178 8.51 11.17 -15.60
C GLU A 178 7.41 10.73 -16.56
N LYS A 179 7.74 10.53 -17.84
CA LYS A 179 6.76 10.14 -18.85
C LYS A 179 6.24 8.72 -18.57
N THR A 180 7.17 7.80 -18.33
CA THR A 180 6.85 6.40 -18.00
C THR A 180 6.10 6.31 -16.67
N TYR A 181 6.52 7.08 -15.65
CA TYR A 181 5.82 7.11 -14.37
C TYR A 181 4.37 7.56 -14.53
N ARG A 182 4.16 8.63 -15.30
CA ARG A 182 2.81 9.15 -15.58
C ARG A 182 1.97 8.16 -16.39
N GLU A 183 2.58 7.47 -17.34
CA GLU A 183 1.92 6.41 -18.11
C GLU A 183 1.50 5.23 -17.22
N VAL A 184 2.37 4.82 -16.31
CA VAL A 184 2.11 3.74 -15.34
C VAL A 184 1.02 4.11 -14.35
N THR A 185 1.08 5.32 -13.76
CA THR A 185 0.34 5.68 -12.54
C THR A 185 -0.77 6.70 -12.73
N GLY A 186 -0.72 7.46 -13.82
CA GLY A 186 -1.55 8.65 -14.04
C GLY A 186 -1.14 9.88 -13.21
N GLN A 187 -0.03 9.82 -12.47
CA GLN A 187 0.42 10.86 -11.55
C GLN A 187 1.87 11.30 -11.86
N PRO A 188 2.33 12.49 -11.40
CA PRO A 188 3.70 12.91 -11.53
C PRO A 188 4.64 12.13 -10.60
N LEU A 189 5.90 11.95 -11.02
CA LEU A 189 6.95 11.26 -10.27
C LEU A 189 7.47 12.07 -9.07
N GLN A 190 7.56 13.39 -9.21
CA GLN A 190 8.26 14.27 -8.27
C GLN A 190 7.85 14.07 -6.80
N PRO A 191 6.55 13.93 -6.42
CA PRO A 191 6.18 13.71 -5.02
C PRO A 191 6.80 12.45 -4.40
N THR A 192 6.96 11.37 -5.17
CA THR A 192 7.64 10.14 -4.71
C THR A 192 9.12 10.40 -4.47
N LEU A 193 9.80 11.16 -5.36
CA LEU A 193 11.20 11.53 -5.22
C LEU A 193 11.42 12.45 -4.00
N ASP A 194 10.57 13.43 -3.80
CA ASP A 194 10.63 14.34 -2.65
C ASP A 194 10.48 13.58 -1.34
N PHE A 195 9.57 12.61 -1.30
CA PHE A 195 9.39 11.77 -0.13
C PHE A 195 10.59 10.86 0.13
N GLY A 196 11.15 10.20 -0.91
CA GLY A 196 12.37 9.40 -0.80
C GLY A 196 13.56 10.21 -0.29
N ALA A 197 13.77 11.42 -0.83
CA ALA A 197 14.82 12.33 -0.39
C ALA A 197 14.62 12.77 1.08
N ARG A 198 13.38 13.04 1.50
CA ARG A 198 13.07 13.36 2.90
C ARG A 198 13.35 12.18 3.83
N LEU A 199 12.98 10.96 3.44
CA LEU A 199 13.30 9.76 4.23
C LEU A 199 14.81 9.55 4.36
N ALA A 200 15.58 9.85 3.29
CA ALA A 200 17.03 9.81 3.32
C ALA A 200 17.63 10.86 4.28
N ALA A 201 17.11 12.08 4.27
CA ALA A 201 17.55 13.14 5.19
C ALA A 201 17.27 12.81 6.66
N LEU A 202 16.24 12.02 6.93
CA LEU A 202 15.85 11.58 8.28
C LEU A 202 16.47 10.22 8.67
N ASP A 203 17.32 9.64 7.83
CA ASP A 203 17.91 8.30 7.99
C ASP A 203 16.85 7.22 8.29
N LYS A 204 15.65 7.36 7.74
CA LYS A 204 14.54 6.43 7.94
C LYS A 204 14.74 5.17 7.09
N PRO A 205 14.70 3.96 7.66
CA PRO A 205 14.87 2.72 6.90
C PRO A 205 13.89 2.59 5.74
N VAL A 206 14.41 2.28 4.54
CA VAL A 206 13.62 2.11 3.32
C VAL A 206 14.00 0.81 2.63
N TRP A 207 12.97 0.06 2.20
CA TRP A 207 13.08 -0.94 1.15
C TRP A 207 12.37 -0.39 -0.07
N VAL A 208 13.08 -0.32 -1.19
CA VAL A 208 12.48 0.14 -2.44
C VAL A 208 11.86 -1.04 -3.19
N ARG A 209 10.67 -0.85 -3.72
CA ARG A 209 9.98 -1.81 -4.59
C ARG A 209 9.92 -1.29 -6.02
N PHE A 210 10.34 -2.12 -6.96
CA PHE A 210 10.28 -1.85 -8.39
C PHE A 210 9.66 -3.01 -9.14
N VAL A 211 8.49 -2.79 -9.76
CA VAL A 211 7.82 -3.81 -10.56
C VAL A 211 8.35 -3.78 -11.98
N LEU A 212 8.97 -4.88 -12.43
CA LEU A 212 9.48 -5.03 -13.78
C LEU A 212 8.38 -5.56 -14.72
N VAL A 213 7.85 -4.68 -15.55
CA VAL A 213 6.77 -4.97 -16.51
C VAL A 213 7.32 -4.91 -17.94
N PRO A 214 7.36 -6.03 -18.67
CA PRO A 214 7.84 -6.03 -20.05
C PRO A 214 7.06 -5.08 -20.96
N GLY A 215 7.79 -4.24 -21.68
CA GLY A 215 7.25 -3.23 -22.59
C GLY A 215 6.69 -1.98 -21.90
N LEU A 216 6.84 -1.85 -20.58
CA LEU A 216 6.35 -0.67 -19.84
C LEU A 216 7.41 -0.07 -18.92
N THR A 217 7.98 -0.86 -18.00
CA THR A 217 8.99 -0.38 -17.04
C THR A 217 10.37 -0.99 -17.25
N ASP A 218 10.51 -1.95 -18.15
CA ASP A 218 11.72 -2.75 -18.36
C ASP A 218 12.73 -2.13 -19.33
N ASP A 219 12.48 -0.91 -19.82
CA ASP A 219 13.45 -0.17 -20.61
C ASP A 219 14.76 0.00 -19.82
N PRO A 220 15.94 -0.36 -20.40
CA PRO A 220 17.21 -0.30 -19.68
C PRO A 220 17.57 1.11 -19.15
N GLU A 221 17.19 2.17 -19.88
CA GLU A 221 17.44 3.53 -19.43
C GLU A 221 16.53 3.89 -18.25
N ASN A 222 15.26 3.45 -18.27
CA ASN A 222 14.36 3.61 -17.15
C ASN A 222 14.89 2.89 -15.90
N VAL A 223 15.31 1.64 -16.05
CA VAL A 223 15.90 0.84 -14.95
C VAL A 223 17.15 1.54 -14.39
N ALA A 224 18.03 2.03 -15.27
CA ALA A 224 19.23 2.75 -14.85
C ALA A 224 18.89 4.02 -14.06
N ARG A 225 17.89 4.81 -14.50
CA ARG A 225 17.43 5.99 -13.79
C ARG A 225 16.84 5.67 -12.41
N VAL A 226 16.03 4.60 -12.30
CA VAL A 226 15.55 4.14 -10.98
C VAL A 226 16.72 3.80 -10.07
N ALA A 227 17.73 3.08 -10.59
CA ALA A 227 18.90 2.70 -9.83
C ALA A 227 19.75 3.91 -9.41
N ASP A 228 19.89 4.94 -10.27
CA ASP A 228 20.57 6.20 -9.95
C ASP A 228 19.85 7.00 -8.86
N ILE A 229 18.51 7.09 -8.93
CA ILE A 229 17.66 7.71 -7.91
C ILE A 229 17.88 7.04 -6.56
N VAL A 230 17.76 5.71 -6.53
CA VAL A 230 17.86 4.93 -5.30
C VAL A 230 19.27 4.97 -4.70
N ALA A 231 20.31 4.97 -5.54
CA ALA A 231 21.70 5.13 -5.10
C ALA A 231 21.96 6.48 -4.39
N GLY A 232 21.16 7.49 -4.70
CA GLY A 232 21.18 8.79 -4.00
C GLY A 232 20.56 8.77 -2.61
N TRP A 233 19.96 7.67 -2.16
CA TRP A 233 19.31 7.52 -0.85
C TRP A 233 20.07 6.53 0.03
N PRO A 234 21.01 6.99 0.90
CA PRO A 234 21.89 6.11 1.69
C PRO A 234 21.17 5.27 2.75
N ASN A 235 19.95 5.61 3.07
CA ASN A 235 19.06 4.91 4.00
C ASN A 235 18.34 3.69 3.39
N VAL A 236 18.49 3.46 2.09
CA VAL A 236 17.90 2.29 1.42
C VAL A 236 18.67 1.04 1.80
N GLN A 237 17.99 0.11 2.46
CA GLN A 237 18.58 -1.16 2.89
C GLN A 237 18.61 -2.20 1.78
N ARG A 238 17.64 -2.16 0.84
CA ARG A 238 17.56 -3.06 -0.32
C ARG A 238 16.56 -2.60 -1.35
N VAL A 239 16.67 -3.18 -2.55
CA VAL A 239 15.67 -3.08 -3.61
C VAL A 239 15.04 -4.44 -3.90
N GLU A 240 13.73 -4.50 -3.91
CA GLU A 240 12.95 -5.66 -4.32
C GLU A 240 12.51 -5.48 -5.78
N VAL A 241 13.14 -6.21 -6.70
CA VAL A 241 12.72 -6.24 -8.09
C VAL A 241 11.63 -7.30 -8.26
N LEU A 242 10.39 -6.83 -8.32
CA LEU A 242 9.19 -7.66 -8.36
C LEU A 242 8.84 -8.00 -9.81
N PRO A 243 8.77 -9.29 -10.18
CA PRO A 243 8.31 -9.67 -11.50
C PRO A 243 6.83 -9.36 -11.67
N PHE A 244 6.48 -8.72 -12.79
CA PHE A 244 5.08 -8.57 -13.17
C PHE A 244 4.41 -9.94 -13.38
N HIS A 245 3.14 -10.04 -12.98
CA HIS A 245 2.25 -11.16 -13.29
C HIS A 245 0.79 -10.67 -13.35
N ASN A 246 -0.06 -11.37 -14.10
CA ASN A 246 -1.45 -10.94 -14.34
C ASN A 246 -2.46 -11.52 -13.35
N MET A 247 -2.09 -11.86 -12.12
CA MET A 247 -3.02 -12.44 -11.14
C MET A 247 -4.17 -11.49 -10.75
N GLY A 248 -4.01 -10.19 -10.99
CA GLY A 248 -5.09 -9.20 -10.78
C GLY A 248 -6.09 -9.06 -11.94
N ALA A 249 -5.88 -9.71 -13.08
CA ALA A 249 -6.68 -9.50 -14.30
C ALA A 249 -8.19 -9.75 -14.11
N ASP A 250 -8.55 -10.74 -13.29
CA ASP A 250 -9.96 -11.05 -13.02
C ASP A 250 -10.66 -9.90 -12.29
N LYS A 251 -9.99 -9.26 -11.32
CA LYS A 251 -10.52 -8.11 -10.60
C LYS A 251 -10.78 -6.92 -11.53
N TRP A 252 -9.89 -6.65 -12.50
CA TRP A 252 -10.10 -5.60 -13.51
C TRP A 252 -11.35 -5.89 -14.34
N ARG A 253 -11.54 -7.15 -14.74
CA ARG A 253 -12.69 -7.59 -15.51
C ARG A 253 -14.00 -7.48 -14.71
N GLU A 254 -14.00 -7.90 -13.45
CA GLU A 254 -15.13 -7.78 -12.53
C GLU A 254 -15.57 -6.33 -12.31
N LEU A 255 -14.60 -5.41 -12.26
CA LEU A 255 -14.86 -3.97 -12.15
C LEU A 255 -15.32 -3.34 -13.47
N GLY A 256 -15.31 -4.07 -14.59
CA GLY A 256 -15.62 -3.53 -15.92
C GLY A 256 -14.58 -2.52 -16.43
N ILE A 257 -13.36 -2.53 -15.87
CA ILE A 257 -12.27 -1.64 -16.26
C ILE A 257 -11.35 -2.37 -17.23
N ARG A 258 -10.99 -1.69 -18.32
CA ARG A 258 -10.06 -2.27 -19.28
C ARG A 258 -8.69 -2.51 -18.66
N TYR A 259 -8.20 -3.75 -18.74
CA TYR A 259 -6.85 -4.11 -18.32
C TYR A 259 -5.89 -4.10 -19.50
N ASN A 260 -5.04 -3.07 -19.57
CA ASN A 260 -4.12 -2.90 -20.70
C ASN A 260 -3.03 -3.96 -20.79
N LEU A 261 -2.72 -4.63 -19.67
CA LEU A 261 -1.65 -5.62 -19.56
C LEU A 261 -2.15 -7.07 -19.61
N GLU A 262 -3.39 -7.31 -20.05
CA GLU A 262 -4.00 -8.65 -20.07
C GLU A 262 -3.15 -9.70 -20.80
N ASN A 263 -2.50 -9.30 -21.89
CA ASN A 263 -1.67 -10.17 -22.72
C ASN A 263 -0.17 -10.01 -22.44
N THR A 264 0.22 -9.19 -21.45
CA THR A 264 1.63 -9.00 -21.10
C THR A 264 2.13 -10.23 -20.36
N LYS A 265 3.23 -10.80 -20.83
CA LYS A 265 3.88 -11.96 -20.20
C LYS A 265 4.74 -11.49 -19.03
N PRO A 266 4.94 -12.34 -18.01
CA PRO A 266 5.94 -12.07 -16.99
C PRO A 266 7.33 -11.82 -17.57
N PRO A 267 8.19 -11.03 -16.90
CA PRO A 267 9.57 -10.83 -17.32
C PRO A 267 10.35 -12.16 -17.31
N THR A 268 11.35 -12.26 -18.19
CA THR A 268 12.21 -13.45 -18.23
C THR A 268 13.17 -13.45 -17.04
N SER A 269 13.67 -14.65 -16.67
CA SER A 269 14.70 -14.75 -15.63
C SER A 269 15.97 -13.97 -16.01
N ARG A 270 16.24 -13.81 -17.31
CA ARG A 270 17.36 -13.02 -17.84
C ARG A 270 17.12 -11.52 -17.57
N SER A 271 15.97 -10.98 -17.95
CA SER A 271 15.67 -9.56 -17.73
C SER A 271 15.64 -9.20 -16.24
N LEU A 272 15.10 -10.08 -15.37
CA LEU A 272 15.15 -9.91 -13.93
C LEU A 272 16.60 -9.86 -13.42
N LYS A 273 17.47 -10.76 -13.90
CA LYS A 273 18.88 -10.78 -13.51
C LYS A 273 19.60 -9.50 -13.97
N GLU A 274 19.37 -9.06 -15.20
CA GLU A 274 19.95 -7.84 -15.76
C GLU A 274 19.48 -6.60 -14.97
N THR A 275 18.19 -6.51 -14.67
CA THR A 275 17.63 -5.44 -13.83
C THR A 275 18.26 -5.42 -12.44
N ARG A 276 18.32 -6.56 -11.74
CA ARG A 276 18.97 -6.64 -10.43
C ARG A 276 20.45 -6.27 -10.49
N GLN A 277 21.14 -6.60 -11.57
CA GLN A 277 22.54 -6.24 -11.79
C GLN A 277 22.71 -4.73 -11.87
N ALA A 278 21.81 -4.00 -12.54
CA ALA A 278 21.87 -2.54 -12.64
C ALA A 278 21.84 -1.85 -11.26
N PHE A 279 21.12 -2.38 -10.28
CA PHE A 279 21.14 -1.89 -8.90
C PHE A 279 22.44 -2.29 -8.18
N ARG A 280 22.90 -3.54 -8.33
CA ARG A 280 24.15 -4.00 -7.70
C ARG A 280 25.38 -3.25 -8.18
N ASP A 281 25.43 -2.86 -9.45
CA ASP A 281 26.51 -2.06 -10.03
C ASP A 281 26.62 -0.67 -9.36
N ARG A 282 25.58 -0.25 -8.63
CA ARG A 282 25.52 0.98 -7.81
C ARG A 282 25.68 0.71 -6.32
N GLY A 283 26.06 -0.50 -5.94
CA GLY A 283 26.26 -0.88 -4.54
C GLY A 283 24.99 -1.14 -3.75
N ILE A 284 23.86 -1.38 -4.42
CA ILE A 284 22.56 -1.59 -3.75
C ILE A 284 22.25 -3.10 -3.70
N ASP A 285 21.89 -3.59 -2.52
CA ASP A 285 21.43 -4.97 -2.35
C ASP A 285 20.08 -5.19 -3.03
N THR A 286 19.95 -6.34 -3.74
CA THR A 286 18.72 -6.66 -4.49
C THR A 286 18.24 -8.08 -4.21
N TYR A 287 16.94 -8.24 -4.20
CA TYR A 287 16.22 -9.50 -4.04
C TYR A 287 15.27 -9.75 -5.20
#